data_327b91ad1cb5ac074c6d50dea66bc651
#
_entry.id   327b91ad1cb5ac074c6d50dea66bc651
#
_cell.length_a   1.000
_cell.length_b   1.000
_cell.length_c   1.000
_cell.angle_alpha   90.00
_cell.angle_beta   90.00
_cell.angle_gamma   90.00
#
_symmetry.space_group_name_H-M   'P 1'
#
loop_
_entity.id
_entity.type
_entity.pdbx_description
1 polymer ?
#
loop_
_entity_poly.entity_id
_entity_poly.type
_entity_poly.pdbx_seq_one_letter_code
_entity_poly.pdbx_strand_id
1 'polypeptide(L)'
;MRTEKRFIGDIGEEVACRFLKKKGYNIIERNYLKKWGEIDIIARKSGELHFVEVKTVQSKVESSKSKNVSQETEGYRPEENVHPAKLKRLARTVETYLLDKGVSDSVPWQIDVVTVLLDLKDKKAKVDMLENVIL
;
A
#
# COMPACT_ATOMS: atom_id res chain seq x y z
N MET A 1 11.83 -8.60 -18.82
CA MET A 1 12.82 -8.02 -17.90
C MET A 1 12.14 -7.07 -16.93
N ARG A 2 12.44 -7.21 -15.65
CA ARG A 2 11.84 -6.37 -14.61
C ARG A 2 12.58 -5.04 -14.54
N THR A 3 11.82 -3.93 -14.54
CA THR A 3 12.42 -2.60 -14.36
C THR A 3 12.82 -2.40 -12.89
N GLU A 4 13.73 -1.46 -12.65
CA GLU A 4 14.12 -1.11 -11.30
C GLU A 4 12.91 -0.63 -10.47
N LYS A 5 12.05 0.18 -11.07
CA LYS A 5 10.84 0.67 -10.42
C LYS A 5 9.94 -0.49 -9.98
N ARG A 6 9.77 -1.50 -10.83
CA ARG A 6 8.96 -2.65 -10.51
C ARG A 6 9.59 -3.48 -9.38
N PHE A 7 10.90 -3.62 -9.41
CA PHE A 7 11.64 -4.33 -8.38
C PHE A 7 11.43 -3.67 -7.01
N ILE A 8 11.55 -2.34 -6.96
CA ILE A 8 11.33 -1.56 -5.73
C ILE A 8 9.89 -1.74 -5.25
N GLY A 9 8.92 -1.68 -6.16
CA GLY A 9 7.52 -1.90 -5.83
C GLY A 9 7.25 -3.27 -5.22
N ASP A 10 7.88 -4.30 -5.78
CA ASP A 10 7.71 -5.66 -5.29
C ASP A 10 8.28 -5.81 -3.87
N ILE A 11 9.42 -5.20 -3.60
CA ILE A 11 10.00 -5.20 -2.25
C ILE A 11 9.04 -4.49 -1.28
N GLY A 12 8.51 -3.34 -1.69
CA GLY A 12 7.58 -2.59 -0.86
C GLY A 12 6.33 -3.39 -0.51
N GLU A 13 5.78 -4.10 -1.48
CA GLU A 13 4.59 -4.94 -1.23
C GLU A 13 4.90 -6.07 -0.27
N GLU A 14 6.08 -6.67 -0.39
CA GLU A 14 6.48 -7.73 0.53
C GLU A 14 6.63 -7.19 1.95
N VAL A 15 7.25 -6.02 2.10
CA VAL A 15 7.40 -5.36 3.39
C VAL A 15 6.03 -5.03 3.98
N ALA A 16 5.12 -4.50 3.15
CA ALA A 16 3.76 -4.17 3.57
C ALA A 16 3.01 -5.41 4.06
N CYS A 17 3.14 -6.53 3.35
CA CYS A 17 2.50 -7.78 3.76
C CYS A 17 3.01 -8.24 5.13
N ARG A 18 4.30 -8.18 5.36
CA ARG A 18 4.88 -8.58 6.65
C ARG A 18 4.42 -7.66 7.77
N PHE A 19 4.35 -6.36 7.49
CA PHE A 19 3.85 -5.38 8.44
C PHE A 19 2.41 -5.71 8.84
N LEU A 20 1.55 -5.95 7.85
CA LEU A 20 0.15 -6.26 8.10
C LEU A 20 -0.01 -7.56 8.89
N LYS A 21 0.74 -8.60 8.54
CA LYS A 21 0.67 -9.87 9.27
C LYS A 21 1.06 -9.69 10.73
N LYS A 22 2.07 -8.89 11.01
CA LYS A 22 2.47 -8.60 12.40
C LYS A 22 1.38 -7.85 13.15
N LYS A 23 0.57 -7.07 12.45
CA LYS A 23 -0.54 -6.33 13.05
C LYS A 23 -1.80 -7.17 13.19
N GLY A 24 -1.75 -8.44 12.81
CA GLY A 24 -2.88 -9.34 12.96
C GLY A 24 -3.78 -9.47 11.75
N TYR A 25 -3.37 -8.92 10.62
CA TYR A 25 -4.13 -9.05 9.38
C TYR A 25 -3.88 -10.43 8.74
N ASN A 26 -4.93 -10.99 8.20
CA ASN A 26 -4.84 -12.20 7.40
C ASN A 26 -4.86 -11.80 5.93
N ILE A 27 -3.78 -12.07 5.20
CA ILE A 27 -3.69 -11.72 3.79
C ILE A 27 -4.50 -12.72 2.99
N ILE A 28 -5.51 -12.24 2.27
CA ILE A 28 -6.40 -13.07 1.48
C ILE A 28 -5.87 -13.22 0.06
N GLU A 29 -5.48 -12.09 -0.53
CA GLU A 29 -5.08 -12.07 -1.93
C GLU A 29 -4.15 -10.90 -2.19
N ARG A 30 -3.28 -11.04 -3.18
CA ARG A 30 -2.36 -9.98 -3.60
C ARG A 30 -2.51 -9.75 -5.10
N ASN A 31 -2.31 -8.51 -5.50
CA ASN A 31 -2.28 -8.15 -6.92
C ASN A 31 -3.55 -8.56 -7.67
N TYR A 32 -4.69 -8.14 -7.13
CA TYR A 32 -5.97 -8.37 -7.78
C TYR A 32 -6.10 -7.38 -8.93
N LEU A 33 -5.90 -7.87 -10.14
CA LEU A 33 -5.77 -7.04 -11.34
C LEU A 33 -7.00 -7.12 -12.23
N LYS A 34 -7.51 -5.95 -12.63
CA LYS A 34 -8.54 -5.79 -13.65
C LYS A 34 -8.08 -4.74 -14.65
N LYS A 35 -8.77 -4.63 -15.79
CA LYS A 35 -8.40 -3.66 -16.82
C LYS A 35 -8.36 -2.23 -16.30
N TRP A 36 -9.24 -1.91 -15.35
CA TRP A 36 -9.40 -0.55 -14.84
C TRP A 36 -8.66 -0.27 -13.55
N GLY A 37 -7.98 -1.24 -12.97
CA GLY A 37 -7.22 -1.01 -11.76
C GLY A 37 -6.72 -2.26 -11.10
N GLU A 38 -5.95 -2.06 -10.04
CA GLU A 38 -5.35 -3.14 -9.27
C GLU A 38 -5.50 -2.85 -7.79
N ILE A 39 -5.71 -3.90 -6.99
CA ILE A 39 -5.63 -3.81 -5.53
C ILE A 39 -4.38 -4.57 -5.12
N ASP A 40 -3.47 -3.88 -4.46
CA ASP A 40 -2.18 -4.48 -4.13
C ASP A 40 -2.30 -5.60 -3.11
N ILE A 41 -3.08 -5.38 -2.04
CA ILE A 41 -3.27 -6.37 -0.99
C ILE A 41 -4.73 -6.35 -0.54
N ILE A 42 -5.31 -7.53 -0.38
CA ILE A 42 -6.63 -7.68 0.21
C ILE A 42 -6.44 -8.50 1.48
N ALA A 43 -6.90 -7.97 2.60
CA ALA A 43 -6.68 -8.60 3.89
C ALA A 43 -7.96 -8.58 4.72
N ARG A 44 -7.98 -9.40 5.75
CA ARG A 44 -9.09 -9.47 6.70
C ARG A 44 -8.55 -9.33 8.12
N LYS A 45 -9.27 -8.56 8.91
CA LYS A 45 -8.98 -8.43 10.33
C LYS A 45 -10.26 -8.18 11.08
N SER A 46 -10.52 -8.97 12.12
CA SER A 46 -11.71 -8.82 12.97
C SER A 46 -13.03 -8.77 12.18
N GLY A 47 -13.14 -9.62 11.15
CA GLY A 47 -14.35 -9.70 10.34
C GLY A 47 -14.54 -8.60 9.33
N GLU A 48 -13.56 -7.73 9.17
CA GLU A 48 -13.61 -6.61 8.25
C GLU A 48 -12.62 -6.81 7.12
N LEU A 49 -13.01 -6.42 5.89
CA LEU A 49 -12.12 -6.47 4.74
C LEU A 49 -11.34 -5.17 4.60
N HIS A 50 -10.07 -5.30 4.28
CA HIS A 50 -9.18 -4.17 4.08
C HIS A 50 -8.58 -4.26 2.69
N PHE A 51 -8.83 -3.23 1.89
CA PHE A 51 -8.27 -3.13 0.55
C PHE A 51 -7.11 -2.15 0.63
N VAL A 52 -5.90 -2.65 0.46
CA VAL A 52 -4.70 -1.90 0.77
C VAL A 52 -3.95 -1.51 -0.49
N GLU A 53 -3.73 -0.21 -0.64
CA GLU A 53 -2.86 0.36 -1.67
C GLU A 53 -1.48 0.53 -1.05
N VAL A 54 -0.46 0.01 -1.72
CA VAL A 54 0.91 0.13 -1.23
C VAL A 54 1.65 1.16 -2.06
N LYS A 55 2.19 2.17 -1.41
CA LYS A 55 3.03 3.17 -2.04
C LYS A 55 4.45 3.00 -1.54
N THR A 56 5.36 2.70 -2.46
CA THR A 56 6.76 2.49 -2.12
C THR A 56 7.57 3.67 -2.60
N VAL A 57 8.37 4.21 -1.70
CA VAL A 57 9.28 5.31 -1.98
C VAL A 57 10.67 4.87 -1.59
N GLN A 58 11.61 5.05 -2.49
CA GLN A 58 13.00 4.75 -2.19
C GLN A 58 13.67 6.01 -1.67
N SER A 59 14.36 5.87 -0.53
CA SER A 59 15.17 6.95 -0.02
C SER A 59 16.33 7.20 -0.96
N LYS A 60 16.47 8.42 -1.45
CA LYS A 60 17.54 8.80 -2.35
C LYS A 60 18.70 9.43 -1.62
N VAL A 61 18.69 9.34 -0.32
CA VAL A 61 19.65 10.05 0.47
C VAL A 61 20.98 9.35 0.53
N GLU A 62 22.00 10.07 0.15
CA GLU A 62 23.35 9.63 0.36
C GLU A 62 23.79 10.07 1.77
N SER A 63 24.67 9.29 2.36
CA SER A 63 25.12 9.50 3.72
C SER A 63 25.65 10.92 3.97
N SER A 64 26.23 11.52 2.97
CA SER A 64 26.77 12.89 3.08
C SER A 64 25.70 13.95 3.18
N LYS A 65 24.46 13.62 2.95
CA LYS A 65 23.35 14.55 2.93
C LYS A 65 22.29 14.19 3.97
N SER A 66 22.72 13.75 5.12
CA SER A 66 21.83 13.33 6.18
C SER A 66 20.82 14.41 6.60
N LYS A 67 21.19 15.65 6.51
CA LYS A 67 20.28 16.77 6.84
C LYS A 67 19.07 16.80 5.90
N ASN A 68 19.28 16.49 4.63
CA ASN A 68 18.21 16.50 3.66
C ASN A 68 17.26 15.31 3.87
N VAL A 69 17.78 14.22 4.41
CA VAL A 69 16.97 13.06 4.75
C VAL A 69 15.89 13.43 5.73
N SER A 70 16.29 14.10 6.81
CA SER A 70 15.35 14.48 7.86
C SER A 70 14.23 15.35 7.31
N GLN A 71 14.57 16.30 6.46
CA GLN A 71 13.58 17.20 5.87
C GLN A 71 12.61 16.44 4.96
N GLU A 72 13.13 15.56 4.13
CA GLU A 72 12.28 14.76 3.27
C GLU A 72 11.35 13.85 4.06
N THR A 73 11.87 13.25 5.12
CA THR A 73 11.07 12.37 5.96
C THR A 73 10.02 13.15 6.75
N GLU A 74 10.37 14.33 7.25
CA GLU A 74 9.44 15.16 8.00
C GLU A 74 8.32 15.71 7.15
N GLY A 75 8.60 16.01 5.89
CA GLY A 75 7.60 16.53 4.96
C GLY A 75 6.77 15.46 4.29
N TYR A 76 7.10 14.19 4.53
CA TYR A 76 6.44 13.11 3.86
C TYR A 76 5.06 12.82 4.45
N ARG A 77 4.05 12.81 3.57
CA ARG A 77 2.67 12.49 3.96
C ARG A 77 2.12 11.43 3.04
N PRO A 78 1.69 10.29 3.58
CA PRO A 78 1.18 9.18 2.74
C PRO A 78 0.05 9.61 1.81
N GLU A 79 -0.87 10.45 2.27
CA GLU A 79 -2.02 10.88 1.49
C GLU A 79 -1.64 11.69 0.25
N GLU A 80 -0.49 12.34 0.27
CA GLU A 80 -0.02 13.14 -0.87
C GLU A 80 0.46 12.28 -2.03
N ASN A 81 0.70 11.00 -1.78
CA ASN A 81 1.21 10.08 -2.78
C ASN A 81 0.11 9.32 -3.51
N VAL A 82 -1.15 9.55 -3.14
CA VAL A 82 -2.27 8.83 -3.74
C VAL A 82 -3.14 9.82 -4.50
N HIS A 83 -3.04 9.79 -5.82
CA HIS A 83 -3.77 10.71 -6.69
C HIS A 83 -5.28 10.39 -6.68
N PRO A 84 -6.17 11.41 -6.69
CA PRO A 84 -7.61 11.19 -6.70
C PRO A 84 -8.09 10.26 -7.81
N ALA A 85 -7.52 10.37 -9.01
CA ALA A 85 -7.90 9.49 -10.11
C ALA A 85 -7.55 8.03 -9.81
N LYS A 86 -6.45 7.80 -9.12
CA LYS A 86 -6.04 6.46 -8.72
C LYS A 86 -7.00 5.90 -7.67
N LEU A 87 -7.45 6.72 -6.74
CA LEU A 87 -8.43 6.31 -5.73
C LEU A 87 -9.76 5.92 -6.37
N LYS A 88 -10.19 6.65 -7.40
CA LYS A 88 -11.42 6.30 -8.12
C LYS A 88 -11.30 4.95 -8.80
N ARG A 89 -10.15 4.68 -9.43
CA ARG A 89 -9.91 3.39 -10.07
C ARG A 89 -9.88 2.28 -9.03
N LEU A 90 -9.27 2.56 -7.89
CA LEU A 90 -9.21 1.61 -6.78
C LEU A 90 -10.62 1.29 -6.27
N ALA A 91 -11.45 2.31 -6.07
CA ALA A 91 -12.83 2.12 -5.62
C ALA A 91 -13.61 1.24 -6.58
N ARG A 92 -13.45 1.46 -7.88
CA ARG A 92 -14.11 0.64 -8.90
C ARG A 92 -13.63 -0.81 -8.84
N THR A 93 -12.35 -1.01 -8.60
CA THR A 93 -11.77 -2.35 -8.50
C THR A 93 -12.27 -3.05 -7.24
N VAL A 94 -12.43 -2.31 -6.14
CA VAL A 94 -13.01 -2.84 -4.90
C VAL A 94 -14.44 -3.31 -5.13
N GLU A 95 -15.27 -2.50 -5.79
CA GLU A 95 -16.64 -2.91 -6.12
C GLU A 95 -16.65 -4.18 -6.97
N THR A 96 -15.75 -4.25 -7.93
CA THR A 96 -15.61 -5.44 -8.76
C THR A 96 -15.28 -6.67 -7.92
N TYR A 97 -14.35 -6.53 -6.99
CA TYR A 97 -13.97 -7.62 -6.09
C TYR A 97 -15.15 -8.10 -5.25
N LEU A 98 -15.88 -7.15 -4.65
CA LEU A 98 -17.02 -7.49 -3.81
C LEU A 98 -18.08 -8.28 -4.57
N LEU A 99 -18.36 -7.90 -5.81
CA LEU A 99 -19.30 -8.61 -6.67
C LEU A 99 -18.74 -9.96 -7.12
N ASP A 100 -17.49 -9.97 -7.56
CA ASP A 100 -16.82 -11.16 -8.08
C ASP A 100 -16.76 -12.28 -7.04
N LYS A 101 -16.48 -11.93 -5.80
CA LYS A 101 -16.36 -12.89 -4.69
C LYS A 101 -17.66 -13.10 -3.91
N GLY A 102 -18.74 -12.45 -4.32
CA GLY A 102 -20.02 -12.60 -3.64
C GLY A 102 -20.00 -12.20 -2.18
N VAL A 103 -19.28 -11.11 -1.86
CA VAL A 103 -19.18 -10.62 -0.49
C VAL A 103 -20.53 -10.03 -0.07
N SER A 104 -21.03 -10.45 1.10
CA SER A 104 -22.29 -9.95 1.62
C SER A 104 -22.20 -8.46 1.94
N ASP A 105 -23.30 -7.73 1.71
CA ASP A 105 -23.39 -6.32 2.05
C ASP A 105 -23.21 -6.06 3.55
N SER A 106 -23.38 -7.08 4.38
CA SER A 106 -23.20 -6.96 5.81
C SER A 106 -21.73 -6.97 6.26
N VAL A 107 -20.83 -7.33 5.36
CA VAL A 107 -19.39 -7.36 5.69
C VAL A 107 -18.82 -5.95 5.56
N PRO A 108 -18.34 -5.36 6.66
CA PRO A 108 -17.72 -4.04 6.56
C PRO A 108 -16.38 -4.10 5.84
N TRP A 109 -16.05 -3.03 5.14
CA TRP A 109 -14.78 -2.94 4.45
C TRP A 109 -14.28 -1.50 4.44
N GLN A 110 -12.99 -1.36 4.23
CA GLN A 110 -12.38 -0.04 4.12
C GLN A 110 -11.17 -0.10 3.21
N ILE A 111 -10.74 1.06 2.75
CA ILE A 111 -9.53 1.20 1.95
C ILE A 111 -8.46 1.82 2.81
N ASP A 112 -7.28 1.21 2.82
CA ASP A 112 -6.12 1.68 3.56
C ASP A 112 -4.96 1.93 2.61
N VAL A 113 -4.07 2.82 3.00
CA VAL A 113 -2.83 3.08 2.26
C VAL A 113 -1.67 2.75 3.17
N VAL A 114 -0.79 1.89 2.71
CA VAL A 114 0.46 1.58 3.40
C VAL A 114 1.59 2.20 2.59
N THR A 115 2.39 3.00 3.24
CA THR A 115 3.54 3.62 2.62
C THR A 115 4.80 2.98 3.15
N VAL A 116 5.67 2.59 2.23
CA VAL A 116 6.94 1.96 2.56
C VAL A 116 8.05 2.86 2.06
N LEU A 117 8.85 3.37 2.97
CA LEU A 117 10.05 4.13 2.64
C LEU A 117 11.23 3.19 2.76
N LEU A 118 11.85 2.89 1.62
CA LEU A 118 12.96 1.94 1.56
C LEU A 118 14.31 2.65 1.55
N ASP A 119 15.21 2.17 2.39
CA ASP A 119 16.61 2.52 2.34
C ASP A 119 17.38 1.25 1.98
N LEU A 120 17.64 1.07 0.71
CA LEU A 120 18.30 -0.14 0.22
C LEU A 120 19.77 -0.21 0.64
N LYS A 121 20.38 0.92 0.83
CA LYS A 121 21.78 0.97 1.26
C LYS A 121 21.95 0.38 2.66
N ASP A 122 21.09 0.81 3.58
CA ASP A 122 21.13 0.34 4.97
C ASP A 122 20.18 -0.84 5.20
N LYS A 123 19.49 -1.29 4.17
CA LYS A 123 18.55 -2.42 4.24
C LYS A 123 17.49 -2.20 5.31
N LYS A 124 16.93 -1.00 5.34
CA LYS A 124 15.90 -0.60 6.30
C LYS A 124 14.64 -0.17 5.57
N ALA A 125 13.51 -0.33 6.25
CA ALA A 125 12.24 0.13 5.74
C ALA A 125 11.46 0.80 6.86
N LYS A 126 10.86 1.94 6.54
CA LYS A 126 9.94 2.62 7.44
C LYS A 126 8.55 2.47 6.86
N VAL A 127 7.61 1.97 7.66
CA VAL A 127 6.25 1.70 7.21
C VAL A 127 5.28 2.58 7.97
N ASP A 128 4.43 3.28 7.23
CA ASP A 128 3.33 4.06 7.78
C ASP A 128 2.03 3.58 7.16
N MET A 129 0.94 3.69 7.92
CA MET A 129 -0.36 3.25 7.45
C MET A 129 -1.40 4.34 7.69
N LEU A 130 -2.14 4.68 6.63
CA LEU A 130 -3.27 5.57 6.71
C LEU A 130 -4.53 4.71 6.56
N GLU A 131 -5.29 4.60 7.61
CA GLU A 131 -6.47 3.74 7.62
C GLU A 131 -7.72 4.48 7.20
N ASN A 132 -8.61 3.72 6.56
CA ASN A 132 -9.94 4.18 6.19
C ASN A 132 -9.92 5.47 5.36
N VAL A 133 -9.25 5.39 4.24
CA VAL A 133 -9.16 6.52 3.31
C VAL A 133 -10.54 6.76 2.70
N ILE A 134 -11.04 7.99 2.82
CA ILE A 134 -12.34 8.37 2.30
C ILE A 134 -12.16 8.82 0.84
N LEU A 135 -13.03 8.29 -0.01
CA LEU A 135 -13.00 8.57 -1.44
C LEU A 135 -13.96 9.70 -1.82
#